data_13b6d4fc5265ecc037d90dc751ff9fe0
#
_entry.id   13b6d4fc5265ecc037d90dc751ff9fe0
#
_cell.length_a   1.000
_cell.length_b   1.000
_cell.length_c   1.000
_cell.angle_alpha   90.00
_cell.angle_beta   90.00
_cell.angle_gamma   90.00
#
_symmetry.space_group_name_H-M   'P 1'
#
loop_
_entity.id
_entity.type
_entity.pdbx_description
1 polymer ?
#
loop_
_entity_poly.entity_id
_entity_poly.type
_entity_poly.pdbx_seq_one_letter_code
_entity_poly.pdbx_strand_id
1 'polypeptide(L)'
;MKYLYTKNLFITAACLSFSSFCMAKKEINLLTPEEINLNKHWVLEKDVLSISDTPGGIIWSKRKFGDFAISLEYKTSNKANSGLFFRTDPKNAVQGGFEIQIASPGLYKGKHIIGSLYDAKEPMVAAGKPDGEWNLMELTCEGPIIKAKVNGKKVIDVNIDDWKEPNKNPDGSKNKFKTALKDLPRSGHFGLQYHGQPVWFRNIKVTPLQ
;
A
#
# COMPACT_ATOMS: atom_id res chain seq x y z
N MET A 1 22.94 -64.74 -51.20
CA MET A 1 22.01 -63.62 -51.05
C MET A 1 21.64 -63.47 -49.58
N LYS A 2 22.23 -62.52 -48.86
CA LYS A 2 21.96 -62.25 -47.42
C LYS A 2 21.15 -60.94 -47.34
N TYR A 3 19.94 -61.02 -46.87
CA TYR A 3 19.12 -59.85 -46.58
C TYR A 3 19.46 -59.32 -45.17
N LEU A 4 19.94 -58.07 -45.11
CA LEU A 4 20.11 -57.31 -43.91
C LEU A 4 18.80 -56.60 -43.54
N TYR A 5 18.22 -56.90 -42.40
CA TYR A 5 17.09 -56.15 -41.80
C TYR A 5 17.66 -55.02 -40.97
N THR A 6 17.50 -53.78 -41.38
CA THR A 6 17.73 -52.58 -40.55
C THR A 6 16.50 -52.32 -39.69
N LYS A 7 16.66 -52.40 -38.37
CA LYS A 7 15.64 -51.97 -37.39
C LYS A 7 15.70 -50.47 -37.21
N ASN A 8 14.68 -49.76 -37.68
CA ASN A 8 14.49 -48.35 -37.35
C ASN A 8 13.94 -48.20 -35.91
N LEU A 9 14.76 -47.62 -35.03
CA LEU A 9 14.38 -47.27 -33.68
C LEU A 9 13.69 -45.90 -33.69
N PHE A 10 12.37 -45.85 -33.54
CA PHE A 10 11.64 -44.60 -33.33
C PHE A 10 11.78 -44.19 -31.87
N ILE A 11 12.56 -43.14 -31.62
CA ILE A 11 12.61 -42.46 -30.30
C ILE A 11 11.46 -41.44 -30.30
N THR A 12 10.38 -41.76 -29.62
CA THR A 12 9.30 -40.81 -29.30
C THR A 12 9.76 -39.90 -28.13
N ALA A 13 10.12 -38.65 -28.44
CA ALA A 13 10.36 -37.64 -27.46
C ALA A 13 9.02 -37.22 -26.82
N ALA A 14 8.81 -37.62 -25.59
CA ALA A 14 7.70 -37.13 -24.78
C ALA A 14 7.99 -35.69 -24.36
N CYS A 15 7.36 -34.71 -24.99
CA CYS A 15 7.33 -33.33 -24.53
C CYS A 15 6.49 -33.26 -23.25
N LEU A 16 7.15 -33.23 -22.10
CA LEU A 16 6.55 -32.86 -20.81
C LEU A 16 6.28 -31.36 -20.83
N SER A 17 5.05 -30.98 -21.18
CA SER A 17 4.59 -29.60 -21.01
C SER A 17 4.40 -29.33 -19.51
N PHE A 18 5.35 -28.62 -18.90
CA PHE A 18 5.17 -28.00 -17.59
C PHE A 18 4.16 -26.85 -17.73
N SER A 19 2.89 -27.12 -17.51
CA SER A 19 1.91 -26.08 -17.26
C SER A 19 2.22 -25.46 -15.91
N SER A 20 2.85 -24.27 -15.90
CA SER A 20 2.95 -23.43 -14.72
C SER A 20 1.53 -23.09 -14.26
N PHE A 21 1.07 -23.78 -13.23
CA PHE A 21 -0.16 -23.44 -12.53
C PHE A 21 0.08 -22.11 -11.80
N CYS A 22 -0.22 -20.99 -12.45
CA CYS A 22 -0.22 -19.68 -11.81
C CYS A 22 -1.37 -19.69 -10.80
N MET A 23 -1.07 -20.06 -9.55
CA MET A 23 -2.03 -19.93 -8.46
C MET A 23 -2.38 -18.45 -8.32
N ALA A 24 -3.62 -18.08 -8.57
CA ALA A 24 -4.10 -16.73 -8.31
C ALA A 24 -3.80 -16.38 -6.84
N LYS A 25 -3.04 -15.31 -6.64
CA LYS A 25 -2.67 -14.86 -5.29
C LYS A 25 -3.94 -14.50 -4.54
N LYS A 26 -4.11 -15.04 -3.34
CA LYS A 26 -5.33 -14.87 -2.56
C LYS A 26 -5.45 -13.43 -2.03
N GLU A 27 -6.50 -12.76 -2.43
CA GLU A 27 -6.91 -11.48 -1.86
C GLU A 27 -7.35 -11.65 -0.39
N ILE A 28 -6.95 -10.72 0.46
CA ILE A 28 -7.22 -10.70 1.90
C ILE A 28 -8.05 -9.46 2.21
N ASN A 29 -9.22 -9.63 2.82
CA ASN A 29 -9.98 -8.52 3.40
C ASN A 29 -9.34 -8.14 4.74
N LEU A 30 -8.78 -6.92 4.84
CA LEU A 30 -8.16 -6.46 6.08
C LEU A 30 -9.19 -6.03 7.14
N LEU A 31 -10.45 -5.81 6.79
CA LEU A 31 -11.49 -5.41 7.74
C LEU A 31 -12.13 -6.62 8.42
N THR A 32 -11.30 -7.49 9.00
CA THR A 32 -11.75 -8.60 9.84
C THR A 32 -10.99 -8.62 11.15
N PRO A 33 -11.57 -9.17 12.24
CA PRO A 33 -10.87 -9.28 13.53
C PRO A 33 -9.58 -10.10 13.47
N GLU A 34 -9.43 -10.99 12.48
CA GLU A 34 -8.23 -11.82 12.27
C GLU A 34 -7.08 -11.01 11.68
N GLU A 35 -7.38 -9.97 10.93
CA GLU A 35 -6.40 -9.21 10.14
C GLU A 35 -6.02 -7.87 10.75
N ILE A 36 -6.91 -7.22 11.51
CA ILE A 36 -6.69 -5.88 12.07
C ILE A 36 -6.86 -5.87 13.59
N ASN A 37 -6.08 -5.02 14.28
CA ASN A 37 -6.10 -4.89 15.73
C ASN A 37 -7.23 -3.94 16.19
N LEU A 38 -8.48 -4.39 16.08
CA LEU A 38 -9.61 -3.62 16.59
C LEU A 38 -9.44 -3.33 18.09
N ASN A 39 -9.79 -2.12 18.48
CA ASN A 39 -9.82 -1.68 19.88
C ASN A 39 -11.09 -0.87 20.17
N LYS A 40 -11.29 -0.45 21.40
CA LYS A 40 -12.52 0.25 21.83
C LYS A 40 -12.81 1.60 21.12
N HIS A 41 -11.82 2.17 20.44
CA HIS A 41 -11.96 3.47 19.75
C HIS A 41 -12.34 3.30 18.27
N TRP A 42 -11.92 2.19 17.65
CA TRP A 42 -12.21 1.90 16.26
C TRP A 42 -13.37 0.92 16.16
N VAL A 43 -14.42 1.33 15.48
CA VAL A 43 -15.67 0.58 15.32
C VAL A 43 -15.80 0.10 13.89
N LEU A 44 -16.07 -1.18 13.72
CA LEU A 44 -16.40 -1.79 12.44
C LEU A 44 -17.87 -2.14 12.41
N GLU A 45 -18.65 -1.37 11.65
CA GLU A 45 -20.09 -1.59 11.48
C GLU A 45 -20.46 -1.62 10.01
N LYS A 46 -21.20 -2.65 9.58
CA LYS A 46 -21.64 -2.82 8.18
C LYS A 46 -20.50 -2.64 7.18
N ASP A 47 -19.35 -3.26 7.47
CA ASP A 47 -18.10 -3.21 6.66
C ASP A 47 -17.49 -1.81 6.53
N VAL A 48 -17.88 -0.86 7.36
CA VAL A 48 -17.25 0.46 7.48
C VAL A 48 -16.50 0.56 8.79
N LEU A 49 -15.19 0.78 8.70
CA LEU A 49 -14.34 1.09 9.83
C LEU A 49 -14.38 2.61 10.07
N SER A 50 -14.69 3.00 11.29
CA SER A 50 -14.72 4.41 11.70
C SER A 50 -14.14 4.55 13.11
N ILE A 51 -13.97 5.79 13.54
CA ILE A 51 -13.59 6.06 14.91
C ILE A 51 -14.78 6.53 15.72
N SER A 52 -14.98 5.95 16.91
CA SER A 52 -16.12 6.27 17.77
C SER A 52 -15.77 7.28 18.86
N ASP A 53 -14.47 7.41 19.19
CA ASP A 53 -14.03 8.13 20.37
C ASP A 53 -12.58 8.61 20.24
N THR A 54 -12.17 9.56 21.04
CA THR A 54 -10.80 10.07 21.13
C THR A 54 -10.12 9.63 22.43
N PRO A 55 -8.79 9.40 22.43
CA PRO A 55 -7.86 9.47 21.30
C PRO A 55 -7.88 8.16 20.47
N GLY A 56 -7.98 8.23 19.14
CA GLY A 56 -7.98 7.05 18.28
C GLY A 56 -6.59 6.56 17.88
N GLY A 57 -5.78 7.43 17.36
CA GLY A 57 -4.43 7.08 16.87
C GLY A 57 -4.45 6.26 15.59
N ILE A 58 -3.61 5.23 15.51
CA ILE A 58 -3.48 4.39 14.33
C ILE A 58 -3.95 2.98 14.66
N ILE A 59 -4.80 2.41 13.80
CA ILE A 59 -5.17 0.99 13.83
C ILE A 59 -4.25 0.22 12.87
N TRP A 60 -3.74 -0.93 13.31
CA TRP A 60 -2.70 -1.67 12.63
C TRP A 60 -3.16 -3.03 12.15
N SER A 61 -2.67 -3.47 10.96
CA SER A 61 -2.79 -4.85 10.55
C SER A 61 -2.04 -5.78 11.52
N LYS A 62 -2.55 -7.00 11.71
CA LYS A 62 -1.90 -8.00 12.58
C LYS A 62 -0.66 -8.59 11.93
N ARG A 63 -0.66 -8.76 10.62
CA ARG A 63 0.48 -9.29 9.86
C ARG A 63 1.24 -8.20 9.10
N LYS A 64 2.47 -8.52 8.73
CA LYS A 64 3.34 -7.70 7.90
C LYS A 64 3.17 -8.09 6.43
N PHE A 65 3.43 -7.11 5.56
CA PHE A 65 3.43 -7.28 4.11
C PHE A 65 4.72 -6.71 3.52
N GLY A 66 5.32 -7.47 2.59
CA GLY A 66 6.49 -7.06 1.82
C GLY A 66 6.08 -6.39 0.51
N ASP A 67 6.04 -7.17 -0.58
CA ASP A 67 5.49 -6.76 -1.85
C ASP A 67 3.99 -7.05 -1.87
N PHE A 68 3.19 -6.08 -2.31
CA PHE A 68 1.74 -6.16 -2.25
C PHE A 68 1.06 -5.20 -3.23
N ALA A 69 -0.20 -5.50 -3.54
CA ALA A 69 -1.18 -4.55 -4.04
C ALA A 69 -2.30 -4.41 -2.99
N ILE A 70 -2.67 -3.18 -2.67
CA ILE A 70 -3.79 -2.90 -1.76
C ILE A 70 -4.74 -1.89 -2.42
N SER A 71 -6.03 -2.11 -2.23
CA SER A 71 -7.08 -1.14 -2.53
C SER A 71 -7.90 -0.86 -1.29
N LEU A 72 -8.35 0.37 -1.15
CA LEU A 72 -9.26 0.78 -0.08
C LEU A 72 -10.11 1.96 -0.52
N GLU A 73 -11.28 2.06 0.06
CA GLU A 73 -12.08 3.27 -0.03
C GLU A 73 -12.02 4.03 1.30
N TYR A 74 -11.87 5.36 1.20
CA TYR A 74 -11.89 6.24 2.37
C TYR A 74 -12.78 7.45 2.13
N LYS A 75 -13.27 8.02 3.22
CA LYS A 75 -14.06 9.25 3.24
C LYS A 75 -13.59 10.15 4.37
N THR A 76 -13.39 11.43 4.09
CA THR A 76 -12.94 12.45 5.05
C THR A 76 -14.09 13.35 5.48
N SER A 77 -14.06 13.80 6.73
CA SER A 77 -14.80 14.97 7.17
C SER A 77 -14.00 16.25 6.92
N ASN A 78 -14.65 17.41 7.07
CA ASN A 78 -13.97 18.70 6.94
C ASN A 78 -12.75 18.79 7.86
N LYS A 79 -11.62 19.23 7.32
CA LYS A 79 -10.31 19.34 7.97
C LYS A 79 -9.73 18.01 8.48
N ALA A 80 -10.22 16.88 8.01
CA ALA A 80 -9.65 15.60 8.40
C ALA A 80 -8.20 15.45 7.89
N ASN A 81 -7.35 14.93 8.79
CA ASN A 81 -6.00 14.48 8.51
C ASN A 81 -5.91 12.99 8.84
N SER A 82 -5.38 12.20 7.92
CA SER A 82 -5.29 10.77 8.01
C SER A 82 -4.17 10.26 7.08
N GLY A 83 -3.97 8.95 7.02
CA GLY A 83 -3.00 8.34 6.13
C GLY A 83 -3.11 6.83 6.10
N LEU A 84 -2.68 6.24 4.99
CA LEU A 84 -2.39 4.82 4.87
C LEU A 84 -0.89 4.62 5.10
N PHE A 85 -0.52 4.14 6.28
CA PHE A 85 0.83 3.67 6.57
C PHE A 85 1.05 2.29 5.97
N PHE A 86 2.26 2.02 5.48
CA PHE A 86 2.65 0.73 4.91
C PHE A 86 4.14 0.46 5.08
N ARG A 87 4.49 -0.84 5.11
CA ARG A 87 5.87 -1.29 5.37
C ARG A 87 6.48 -0.62 6.61
N THR A 88 5.67 -0.39 7.65
CA THR A 88 6.11 0.38 8.81
C THR A 88 6.11 -0.42 10.10
N ASP A 89 6.87 0.08 11.08
CA ASP A 89 6.85 -0.42 12.46
C ASP A 89 5.83 0.38 13.28
N PRO A 90 4.81 -0.27 13.88
CA PRO A 90 3.85 0.40 14.77
C PRO A 90 4.47 1.21 15.91
N LYS A 91 5.65 0.82 16.38
CA LYS A 91 6.37 1.54 17.44
C LYS A 91 7.09 2.81 16.95
N ASN A 92 7.27 2.93 15.63
CA ASN A 92 7.98 4.04 14.99
C ASN A 92 7.30 4.43 13.68
N ALA A 93 5.99 4.66 13.72
CA ALA A 93 5.14 4.79 12.54
C ALA A 93 5.69 5.75 11.48
N VAL A 94 6.08 6.95 11.92
CA VAL A 94 6.48 8.04 11.02
C VAL A 94 7.89 7.87 10.45
N GLN A 95 8.81 7.27 11.23
CA GLN A 95 10.22 7.12 10.85
C GLN A 95 10.57 5.71 10.39
N GLY A 96 9.68 4.74 10.64
CA GLY A 96 9.95 3.32 10.39
C GLY A 96 9.29 2.75 9.13
N GLY A 97 8.74 3.60 8.26
CA GLY A 97 8.08 3.17 7.02
C GLY A 97 7.54 4.33 6.23
N PHE A 98 6.48 4.10 5.46
CA PHE A 98 5.93 5.03 4.50
C PHE A 98 4.46 5.34 4.77
N GLU A 99 3.98 6.45 4.21
CA GLU A 99 2.58 6.86 4.31
C GLU A 99 2.10 7.46 2.97
N ILE A 100 0.95 7.00 2.48
CA ILE A 100 0.19 7.77 1.48
C ILE A 100 -0.81 8.65 2.23
N GLN A 101 -0.67 9.95 2.04
CA GLN A 101 -1.48 10.95 2.72
C GLN A 101 -2.96 10.86 2.34
N ILE A 102 -3.80 10.91 3.35
CA ILE A 102 -5.25 11.08 3.27
C ILE A 102 -5.59 12.37 4.04
N ALA A 103 -6.17 13.34 3.36
CA ALA A 103 -6.52 14.62 3.97
C ALA A 103 -7.76 15.22 3.31
N SER A 104 -8.43 16.11 4.03
CA SER A 104 -9.45 16.99 3.46
C SER A 104 -8.85 17.84 2.34
N PRO A 105 -9.49 17.97 1.17
CA PRO A 105 -8.98 18.76 0.05
C PRO A 105 -8.71 20.21 0.47
N GLY A 106 -7.54 20.72 0.08
CA GLY A 106 -7.13 22.10 0.38
C GLY A 106 -6.58 22.34 1.79
N LEU A 107 -6.57 21.32 2.67
CA LEU A 107 -6.06 21.45 4.03
C LEU A 107 -4.54 21.71 4.07
N TYR A 108 -3.79 21.07 3.18
CA TYR A 108 -2.34 21.13 3.09
C TYR A 108 -1.86 21.54 1.70
N LYS A 109 -0.54 21.73 1.56
CA LYS A 109 0.14 22.03 0.31
C LYS A 109 1.34 21.09 0.10
N GLY A 110 1.78 20.95 -1.13
CA GLY A 110 3.00 20.26 -1.50
C GLY A 110 2.97 18.78 -1.14
N LYS A 111 4.00 18.30 -0.48
CA LYS A 111 4.20 16.89 -0.11
C LYS A 111 3.29 16.38 1.02
N HIS A 112 2.31 17.18 1.44
CA HIS A 112 1.38 16.84 2.52
C HIS A 112 -0.09 16.80 2.06
N ILE A 113 -0.35 17.05 0.76
CA ILE A 113 -1.72 16.94 0.24
C ILE A 113 -2.12 15.47 0.01
N ILE A 114 -3.41 15.26 -0.14
CA ILE A 114 -3.99 13.95 -0.45
C ILE A 114 -3.27 13.27 -1.62
N GLY A 115 -2.89 12.01 -1.42
CA GLY A 115 -2.21 11.19 -2.42
C GLY A 115 -0.69 11.39 -2.50
N SER A 116 -0.07 12.27 -1.69
CA SER A 116 1.39 12.36 -1.61
C SER A 116 2.01 11.13 -0.95
N LEU A 117 3.23 10.77 -1.32
CA LEU A 117 4.11 10.01 -0.46
C LEU A 117 4.61 11.00 0.60
N TYR A 118 4.03 10.91 1.80
CA TYR A 118 4.08 11.96 2.82
C TYR A 118 5.50 12.46 3.07
N ASP A 119 5.68 13.79 2.96
CA ASP A 119 6.94 14.52 3.12
C ASP A 119 8.09 14.14 2.16
N ALA A 120 7.89 13.12 1.32
CA ALA A 120 8.88 12.64 0.35
C ALA A 120 8.59 13.10 -1.08
N LYS A 121 7.33 12.98 -1.56
CA LYS A 121 6.95 13.29 -2.93
C LYS A 121 5.54 13.85 -3.02
N GLU A 122 5.40 14.99 -3.72
CA GLU A 122 4.08 15.53 -4.10
C GLU A 122 3.37 14.59 -5.07
N PRO A 123 2.02 14.53 -5.05
CA PRO A 123 1.30 13.77 -6.04
C PRO A 123 1.41 14.43 -7.42
N MET A 124 1.41 13.60 -8.46
CA MET A 124 1.50 14.04 -9.86
C MET A 124 0.27 14.87 -10.29
N VAL A 125 -0.86 14.67 -9.61
CA VAL A 125 -2.13 15.38 -9.87
C VAL A 125 -2.98 15.37 -8.61
N ALA A 126 -3.72 16.45 -8.36
CA ALA A 126 -4.77 16.48 -7.35
C ALA A 126 -5.94 15.58 -7.80
N ALA A 127 -6.26 14.57 -6.99
CA ALA A 127 -7.21 13.52 -7.36
C ALA A 127 -8.28 13.24 -6.29
N GLY A 128 -8.25 13.94 -5.14
CA GLY A 128 -9.24 13.79 -4.07
C GLY A 128 -10.59 14.38 -4.45
N LYS A 129 -11.67 13.73 -4.00
CA LYS A 129 -13.03 14.25 -4.05
C LYS A 129 -13.32 15.12 -2.82
N PRO A 130 -14.38 15.94 -2.86
CA PRO A 130 -14.83 16.71 -1.70
C PRO A 130 -15.05 15.86 -0.43
N ASP A 131 -14.97 16.51 0.73
CA ASP A 131 -15.31 15.87 2.01
C ASP A 131 -16.74 15.31 1.98
N GLY A 132 -16.92 14.17 2.64
CA GLY A 132 -18.18 13.41 2.63
C GLY A 132 -18.34 12.44 1.46
N GLU A 133 -17.47 12.49 0.44
CA GLU A 133 -17.49 11.56 -0.68
C GLU A 133 -16.47 10.43 -0.51
N TRP A 134 -16.81 9.23 -1.01
CA TRP A 134 -15.89 8.10 -1.03
C TRP A 134 -14.84 8.24 -2.13
N ASN A 135 -13.58 8.12 -1.73
CA ASN A 135 -12.41 8.05 -2.60
C ASN A 135 -11.90 6.62 -2.67
N LEU A 136 -11.46 6.17 -3.84
CA LEU A 136 -10.73 4.92 -4.02
C LEU A 136 -9.23 5.20 -4.05
N MET A 137 -8.46 4.52 -3.21
CA MET A 137 -7.00 4.49 -3.27
C MET A 137 -6.53 3.10 -3.65
N GLU A 138 -5.58 3.03 -4.56
CA GLU A 138 -4.87 1.82 -4.97
C GLU A 138 -3.37 2.06 -4.77
N LEU A 139 -2.68 1.15 -4.10
CA LEU A 139 -1.25 1.22 -3.85
C LEU A 139 -0.60 -0.12 -4.19
N THR A 140 0.48 -0.08 -4.97
CA THR A 140 1.32 -1.24 -5.27
C THR A 140 2.75 -0.98 -4.83
N CYS A 141 3.34 -1.94 -4.14
CA CYS A 141 4.76 -1.94 -3.76
C CYS A 141 5.41 -3.24 -4.24
N GLU A 142 6.43 -3.12 -5.09
CA GLU A 142 7.25 -4.24 -5.59
C GLU A 142 8.71 -3.85 -5.45
N GLY A 143 9.45 -4.54 -4.58
CA GLY A 143 10.81 -4.14 -4.23
C GLY A 143 10.86 -2.65 -3.85
N PRO A 144 11.69 -1.82 -4.53
CA PRO A 144 11.79 -0.39 -4.25
C PRO A 144 10.71 0.47 -4.94
N ILE A 145 9.90 -0.11 -5.80
CA ILE A 145 8.92 0.64 -6.60
C ILE A 145 7.63 0.82 -5.83
N ILE A 146 7.19 2.06 -5.70
CA ILE A 146 5.91 2.45 -5.09
C ILE A 146 5.06 3.16 -6.14
N LYS A 147 3.86 2.65 -6.40
CA LYS A 147 2.88 3.25 -7.31
C LYS A 147 1.56 3.41 -6.58
N ALA A 148 0.99 4.62 -6.63
CA ALA A 148 -0.32 4.89 -6.06
C ALA A 148 -1.25 5.58 -7.05
N LYS A 149 -2.54 5.26 -6.95
CA LYS A 149 -3.63 5.94 -7.64
C LYS A 149 -4.66 6.40 -6.62
N VAL A 150 -5.30 7.53 -6.91
CA VAL A 150 -6.49 8.01 -6.21
C VAL A 150 -7.55 8.30 -7.26
N ASN A 151 -8.72 7.68 -7.11
CA ASN A 151 -9.85 7.79 -8.05
C ASN A 151 -9.44 7.51 -9.51
N GLY A 152 -8.61 6.46 -9.71
CA GLY A 152 -8.10 6.02 -11.00
C GLY A 152 -6.97 6.89 -11.59
N LYS A 153 -6.65 8.04 -10.99
CA LYS A 153 -5.55 8.90 -11.44
C LYS A 153 -4.25 8.51 -10.74
N LYS A 154 -3.17 8.31 -11.51
CA LYS A 154 -1.84 8.04 -10.95
C LYS A 154 -1.35 9.27 -10.20
N VAL A 155 -1.07 9.11 -8.90
CA VAL A 155 -0.58 10.17 -8.01
C VAL A 155 0.89 9.97 -7.64
N ILE A 156 1.36 8.72 -7.47
CA ILE A 156 2.75 8.38 -7.16
C ILE A 156 3.23 7.30 -8.11
N ASP A 157 4.48 7.45 -8.57
CA ASP A 157 5.24 6.45 -9.32
C ASP A 157 6.73 6.73 -9.08
N VAL A 158 7.33 6.04 -8.11
CA VAL A 158 8.68 6.33 -7.63
C VAL A 158 9.47 5.06 -7.36
N ASN A 159 10.80 5.19 -7.47
CA ASN A 159 11.77 4.24 -6.94
C ASN A 159 12.36 4.82 -5.64
N ILE A 160 12.09 4.24 -4.47
CA ILE A 160 12.57 4.78 -3.20
C ILE A 160 14.08 4.64 -3.01
N ASP A 161 14.77 3.88 -3.86
CA ASP A 161 16.24 3.84 -3.87
C ASP A 161 16.88 5.15 -4.37
N ASP A 162 16.09 6.05 -4.96
CA ASP A 162 16.53 7.39 -5.32
C ASP A 162 16.73 8.30 -4.10
N TRP A 163 16.11 8.01 -2.95
CA TRP A 163 16.29 8.74 -1.68
C TRP A 163 17.51 8.20 -0.91
N LYS A 164 18.69 8.67 -1.27
CA LYS A 164 19.99 8.13 -0.82
C LYS A 164 20.50 8.73 0.47
N GLU A 165 19.95 9.85 0.92
CA GLU A 165 20.43 10.62 2.08
C GLU A 165 19.31 10.84 3.10
N PRO A 166 19.62 10.80 4.42
CA PRO A 166 18.68 11.26 5.46
C PRO A 166 18.29 12.72 5.27
N ASN A 167 17.07 13.06 5.64
CA ASN A 167 16.49 14.42 5.63
C ASN A 167 16.51 15.11 4.25
N LYS A 168 16.70 14.38 3.15
CA LYS A 168 16.85 14.96 1.82
C LYS A 168 16.10 14.15 0.76
N ASN A 169 15.36 14.85 -0.08
CA ASN A 169 14.70 14.29 -1.26
C ASN A 169 15.63 14.31 -2.47
N PRO A 170 15.36 13.51 -3.52
CA PRO A 170 16.20 13.49 -4.73
C PRO A 170 16.34 14.85 -5.43
N ASP A 171 15.34 15.71 -5.30
CA ASP A 171 15.34 17.09 -5.83
C ASP A 171 16.11 18.08 -4.97
N GLY A 172 16.77 17.62 -3.89
CA GLY A 172 17.53 18.43 -2.94
C GLY A 172 16.69 19.07 -1.85
N SER A 173 15.36 19.02 -1.91
CA SER A 173 14.47 19.55 -0.87
C SER A 173 14.56 18.71 0.41
N LYS A 174 14.26 19.36 1.55
CA LYS A 174 14.29 18.67 2.85
C LYS A 174 13.08 17.75 3.04
N ASN A 175 13.28 16.66 3.77
CA ASN A 175 12.25 15.82 4.37
C ASN A 175 12.57 15.55 5.85
N LYS A 176 11.60 14.93 6.56
CA LYS A 176 11.71 14.64 8.00
C LYS A 176 12.38 13.32 8.34
N PHE A 177 12.68 12.47 7.36
CA PHE A 177 13.17 11.12 7.61
C PHE A 177 14.64 11.13 8.02
N LYS A 178 14.92 10.63 9.23
CA LYS A 178 16.29 10.53 9.79
C LYS A 178 17.10 9.39 9.16
N THR A 179 16.44 8.51 8.42
CA THR A 179 17.04 7.41 7.65
C THR A 179 16.76 7.66 6.18
N ALA A 180 17.73 7.40 5.31
CA ALA A 180 17.48 7.46 3.87
C ALA A 180 16.35 6.47 3.50
N LEU A 181 15.42 6.86 2.62
CA LEU A 181 14.26 5.99 2.37
C LEU A 181 14.65 4.65 1.72
N LYS A 182 15.75 4.61 0.98
CA LYS A 182 16.33 3.37 0.43
C LYS A 182 16.67 2.34 1.52
N ASP A 183 16.98 2.80 2.72
CA ASP A 183 17.42 1.97 3.85
C ASP A 183 16.25 1.62 4.81
N LEU A 184 15.04 2.11 4.54
CA LEU A 184 13.85 1.73 5.29
C LEU A 184 13.42 0.29 4.99
N PRO A 185 12.74 -0.40 5.94
CA PRO A 185 12.28 -1.76 5.74
C PRO A 185 11.41 -1.94 4.50
N ARG A 186 11.59 -3.06 3.79
CA ARG A 186 10.74 -3.47 2.65
C ARG A 186 9.52 -4.30 3.07
N SER A 187 9.34 -4.53 4.38
CA SER A 187 8.21 -5.26 4.95
C SER A 187 7.82 -4.62 6.27
N GLY A 188 6.52 -4.54 6.52
CA GLY A 188 5.97 -3.98 7.74
C GLY A 188 4.45 -4.03 7.75
N HIS A 189 3.86 -3.38 8.73
CA HIS A 189 2.42 -3.34 8.92
C HIS A 189 1.75 -2.28 8.05
N PHE A 190 0.45 -2.47 7.77
CA PHE A 190 -0.45 -1.40 7.37
C PHE A 190 -1.01 -0.71 8.60
N GLY A 191 -1.21 0.61 8.49
CA GLY A 191 -1.86 1.42 9.52
C GLY A 191 -2.83 2.42 8.90
N LEU A 192 -3.98 2.62 9.54
CA LEU A 192 -4.94 3.65 9.19
C LEU A 192 -4.98 4.67 10.31
N GLN A 193 -4.74 5.94 9.98
CA GLN A 193 -4.58 7.00 10.97
C GLN A 193 -5.89 7.74 11.24
N TYR A 194 -6.09 8.10 12.51
CA TYR A 194 -6.98 9.13 12.97
C TYR A 194 -6.16 10.25 13.62
N HIS A 195 -6.42 11.49 13.22
CA HIS A 195 -5.66 12.65 13.71
C HIS A 195 -6.59 13.80 14.15
N GLY A 196 -7.68 13.45 14.84
CA GLY A 196 -8.57 14.41 15.49
C GLY A 196 -9.87 14.70 14.75
N GLN A 197 -10.00 14.40 13.47
CA GLN A 197 -11.22 14.59 12.69
C GLN A 197 -11.74 13.25 12.10
N PRO A 198 -13.05 13.05 12.01
CA PRO A 198 -13.62 11.79 11.53
C PRO A 198 -13.15 11.40 10.13
N VAL A 199 -12.81 10.13 10.00
CA VAL A 199 -12.46 9.46 8.76
C VAL A 199 -13.11 8.08 8.77
N TRP A 200 -13.51 7.60 7.60
CA TRP A 200 -14.15 6.31 7.41
C TRP A 200 -13.40 5.51 6.35
N PHE A 201 -13.31 4.21 6.54
CA PHE A 201 -12.66 3.27 5.62
C PHE A 201 -13.57 2.10 5.34
N ARG A 202 -13.51 1.56 4.12
CA ARG A 202 -14.20 0.32 3.73
C ARG A 202 -13.48 -0.36 2.57
N ASN A 203 -13.90 -1.57 2.25
CA ASN A 203 -13.40 -2.32 1.09
C ASN A 203 -11.87 -2.42 1.04
N ILE A 204 -11.22 -2.69 2.19
CA ILE A 204 -9.76 -2.78 2.27
C ILE A 204 -9.32 -4.18 1.90
N LYS A 205 -8.73 -4.31 0.72
CA LYS A 205 -8.32 -5.58 0.15
C LYS A 205 -6.85 -5.56 -0.19
N VAL A 206 -6.10 -6.54 0.25
CA VAL A 206 -4.67 -6.68 -0.03
C VAL A 206 -4.38 -8.01 -0.70
N THR A 207 -3.55 -7.96 -1.75
CA THR A 207 -2.99 -9.13 -2.43
C THR A 207 -1.49 -9.11 -2.21
N PRO A 208 -0.90 -10.05 -1.44
CA PRO A 208 0.55 -10.23 -1.39
C PRO A 208 1.08 -10.59 -2.78
N LEU A 209 2.20 -9.98 -3.19
CA LEU A 209 2.80 -10.20 -4.51
C LEU A 209 3.97 -11.20 -4.49
N GLN A 210 4.42 -11.60 -3.30
CA GLN A 210 5.44 -12.67 -3.09
C GLN A 210 4.93 -13.71 -2.13
#